data_187c1c2d8fddf269401730e6723d67c7
#
_entry.id   187c1c2d8fddf269401730e6723d67c7
#
_cell.length_a   1.000
_cell.length_b   1.000
_cell.length_c   1.000
_cell.angle_alpha   90.00
_cell.angle_beta   90.00
_cell.angle_gamma   90.00
#
_symmetry.space_group_name_H-M   'P 1'
#
loop_
_entity.id
_entity.type
_entity.pdbx_description
1 polymer ?
#
loop_
_entity_poly.entity_id
_entity_poly.type
_entity_poly.pdbx_seq_one_letter_code
_entity_poly.pdbx_strand_id
1 'polypeptide(L)'
;MNDYQPLRLHVPEPTGRPGCKTDFSYLHLSAAGEARKPAIDVEPAQTSDLAYSLVRVLDDDGQALGDWNPELSHEQLETGLRAMLKTRIFDARMTTAQRQKKMSFYMQCLGEEAIATAHTMALKDGDMCFPTYRQQGILITRNYPLKDMICQLLSNEADPLKGRQLPIMYSSREYGFFSISGNLATQFIQAVGWGMASAIKGDTKIASAWIGDGATAEADFHTALTFAHVYRAPVILNVVNNQWAISTFQAIAGGEGTTFANRGVGCGIASLRVDGNDFLAVYAASQWAAERARRNLGPSLIEWVTYRAGPHSTSDDPSKYRPADDYTNFPLGDPIARLKQHMVALGIWSDEQHDALHKELEAEVIAAQKEAESHGSLVDGHVFSAASMFEDVYKDLPEHLRRQRQELGV
;
A
#
# COMPACT_ATOMS: atom_id res chain seq x y z
N MET A 1 -8.04 17.09 52.64
CA MET A 1 -9.06 16.73 51.59
C MET A 1 -8.28 16.16 50.42
N ASN A 2 -8.68 14.99 49.93
CA ASN A 2 -8.00 14.39 48.76
C ASN A 2 -8.39 15.19 47.51
N ASP A 3 -7.43 15.87 46.92
CA ASP A 3 -7.63 16.65 45.66
C ASP A 3 -7.65 15.78 44.40
N TYR A 4 -7.75 14.44 44.55
CA TYR A 4 -7.79 13.52 43.42
C TYR A 4 -9.18 13.49 42.77
N GLN A 5 -9.22 13.73 41.46
CA GLN A 5 -10.40 13.51 40.64
C GLN A 5 -10.63 11.98 40.45
N PRO A 6 -11.90 11.55 40.29
CA PRO A 6 -12.18 10.15 39.94
C PRO A 6 -11.46 9.75 38.65
N LEU A 7 -10.88 8.55 38.65
CA LEU A 7 -10.24 7.98 37.47
C LEU A 7 -11.26 7.79 36.33
N ARG A 8 -10.88 8.13 35.12
CA ARG A 8 -11.69 7.97 33.91
C ARG A 8 -10.87 7.34 32.82
N LEU A 9 -11.47 6.48 31.99
CA LEU A 9 -10.86 5.99 30.75
C LEU A 9 -10.94 7.08 29.70
N HIS A 10 -9.84 7.29 28.97
CA HIS A 10 -9.85 8.07 27.74
C HIS A 10 -10.14 7.11 26.58
N VAL A 11 -11.11 7.46 25.74
CA VAL A 11 -11.42 6.75 24.49
C VAL A 11 -11.23 7.74 23.36
N PRO A 12 -10.23 7.52 22.49
CA PRO A 12 -10.00 8.40 21.35
C PRO A 12 -11.22 8.45 20.41
N GLU A 13 -11.58 9.65 20.00
CA GLU A 13 -12.71 9.90 19.09
C GLU A 13 -12.23 10.56 17.80
N PRO A 14 -12.84 10.24 16.64
CA PRO A 14 -12.55 10.96 15.40
C PRO A 14 -13.02 12.40 15.50
N THR A 15 -12.28 13.32 14.87
CA THR A 15 -12.58 14.76 14.87
C THR A 15 -13.81 15.11 14.01
N GLY A 16 -14.28 14.19 13.16
CA GLY A 16 -15.49 14.33 12.36
C GLY A 16 -16.39 13.09 12.44
N ARG A 17 -17.70 13.32 12.44
CA ARG A 17 -18.75 12.30 12.42
C ARG A 17 -19.70 12.57 11.25
N PRO A 18 -20.52 11.61 10.79
CA PRO A 18 -21.50 11.85 9.74
C PRO A 18 -22.36 13.09 10.04
N GLY A 19 -22.40 14.01 9.07
CA GLY A 19 -23.12 15.31 9.21
C GLY A 19 -22.32 16.44 9.85
N CYS A 20 -21.06 16.20 10.27
CA CYS A 20 -20.15 17.22 10.79
C CYS A 20 -18.94 17.34 9.86
N LYS A 21 -18.32 18.52 9.81
CA LYS A 21 -17.05 18.71 9.10
C LYS A 21 -15.88 18.19 9.96
N THR A 22 -14.97 17.45 9.35
CA THR A 22 -13.75 16.97 10.03
C THR A 22 -12.76 18.11 10.21
N ASP A 23 -12.19 18.22 11.42
CA ASP A 23 -11.01 19.02 11.69
C ASP A 23 -9.76 18.17 11.49
N PHE A 24 -8.96 18.48 10.47
CA PHE A 24 -7.72 17.78 10.14
C PHE A 24 -6.47 18.36 10.81
N SER A 25 -6.60 19.29 11.75
CA SER A 25 -5.46 19.93 12.45
C SER A 25 -4.57 18.92 13.19
N TYR A 26 -5.11 17.75 13.57
CA TYR A 26 -4.36 16.67 14.20
C TYR A 26 -3.26 16.07 13.30
N LEU A 27 -3.29 16.32 12.00
CA LEU A 27 -2.27 15.82 11.07
C LEU A 27 -0.92 16.53 11.23
N HIS A 28 -0.87 17.72 11.81
CA HIS A 28 0.36 18.50 11.98
C HIS A 28 1.20 18.53 10.70
N LEU A 29 0.70 19.22 9.68
CA LEU A 29 1.31 19.27 8.36
C LEU A 29 2.50 20.24 8.36
N SER A 30 3.67 19.77 7.92
CA SER A 30 4.82 20.62 7.63
C SER A 30 4.66 21.31 6.27
N ALA A 31 5.35 22.42 6.06
CA ALA A 31 5.45 23.05 4.75
C ALA A 31 6.24 22.15 3.77
N ALA A 32 5.95 22.26 2.47
CA ALA A 32 6.72 21.56 1.45
C ALA A 32 8.18 22.06 1.48
N GLY A 33 9.15 21.12 1.39
CA GLY A 33 10.58 21.42 1.44
C GLY A 33 11.16 21.77 2.82
N GLU A 34 10.34 21.80 3.88
CA GLU A 34 10.82 22.14 5.24
C GLU A 34 11.69 21.02 5.84
N ALA A 35 11.31 19.78 5.64
CA ALA A 35 12.02 18.63 6.18
C ALA A 35 13.35 18.40 5.45
N ARG A 36 14.47 18.40 6.19
CA ARG A 36 15.79 18.15 5.61
C ARG A 36 16.00 16.65 5.35
N LYS A 37 16.65 16.33 4.24
CA LYS A 37 17.01 14.96 3.89
C LYS A 37 18.30 14.57 4.59
N PRO A 38 18.30 13.59 5.50
CA PRO A 38 19.50 13.13 6.18
C PRO A 38 20.35 12.25 5.25
N ALA A 39 21.63 12.11 5.58
CA ALA A 39 22.47 11.08 4.97
C ALA A 39 21.87 9.69 5.19
N ILE A 40 22.13 8.76 4.27
CA ILE A 40 21.54 7.41 4.34
C ILE A 40 22.06 6.58 5.52
N ASP A 41 23.24 6.91 6.04
CA ASP A 41 23.92 6.28 7.19
C ASP A 41 23.58 6.94 8.53
N VAL A 42 22.62 7.88 8.53
CA VAL A 42 22.16 8.54 9.75
C VAL A 42 21.77 7.53 10.83
N GLU A 43 22.16 7.83 12.08
CA GLU A 43 21.73 7.01 13.22
C GLU A 43 20.21 7.11 13.44
N PRO A 44 19.52 6.02 13.76
CA PRO A 44 18.05 6.00 13.93
C PRO A 44 17.51 7.08 14.86
N ALA A 45 18.17 7.35 15.98
CA ALA A 45 17.76 8.38 16.94
C ALA A 45 17.74 9.80 16.33
N GLN A 46 18.57 10.07 15.32
CA GLN A 46 18.65 11.36 14.64
C GLN A 46 17.52 11.55 13.61
N THR A 47 16.67 10.54 13.38
CA THR A 47 15.47 10.66 12.55
C THR A 47 14.21 10.99 13.35
N SER A 48 14.35 11.28 14.66
CA SER A 48 13.20 11.61 15.52
C SER A 48 12.33 12.73 14.97
N ASP A 49 12.96 13.84 14.53
CA ASP A 49 12.21 14.96 13.97
C ASP A 49 11.46 14.57 12.70
N LEU A 50 12.03 13.71 11.86
CA LEU A 50 11.41 13.20 10.63
C LEU A 50 10.30 12.18 10.89
N ALA A 51 10.27 11.58 12.08
CA ALA A 51 9.19 10.72 12.51
C ALA A 51 7.95 11.52 12.97
N TYR A 52 8.08 12.81 13.26
CA TYR A 52 6.97 13.70 13.64
C TYR A 52 6.61 14.70 12.54
N SER A 53 7.60 15.35 11.93
CA SER A 53 7.37 16.26 10.82
C SER A 53 6.99 15.49 9.56
N LEU A 54 6.17 16.12 8.71
CA LEU A 54 5.73 15.50 7.47
C LEU A 54 6.69 15.86 6.32
N VAL A 55 7.37 14.86 5.75
CA VAL A 55 8.16 15.05 4.53
C VAL A 55 7.23 15.33 3.36
N ARG A 56 7.32 16.52 2.78
CA ARG A 56 6.58 16.98 1.59
C ARG A 56 7.53 17.62 0.61
N VAL A 57 7.33 17.37 -0.67
CA VAL A 57 8.10 17.95 -1.78
C VAL A 57 7.24 18.94 -2.57
N LEU A 58 6.02 18.53 -2.93
CA LEU A 58 5.10 19.37 -3.69
C LEU A 58 4.34 20.33 -2.76
N ASP A 59 4.40 21.62 -3.09
CA ASP A 59 3.51 22.63 -2.49
C ASP A 59 2.11 22.62 -3.13
N ASP A 60 1.27 23.55 -2.69
CA ASP A 60 -0.11 23.66 -3.16
C ASP A 60 -0.21 24.25 -4.59
N ASP A 61 0.85 24.87 -5.09
CA ASP A 61 0.98 25.39 -6.46
C ASP A 61 1.65 24.38 -7.41
N GLY A 62 1.98 23.18 -6.92
CA GLY A 62 2.61 22.11 -7.70
C GLY A 62 4.11 22.33 -7.92
N GLN A 63 4.76 23.19 -7.14
CA GLN A 63 6.20 23.37 -7.20
C GLN A 63 6.92 22.36 -6.32
N ALA A 64 8.02 21.78 -6.83
CA ALA A 64 8.86 20.85 -6.06
C ALA A 64 9.93 21.60 -5.27
N LEU A 65 9.94 21.43 -3.94
CA LEU A 65 10.77 22.17 -3.01
C LEU A 65 11.61 21.26 -2.11
N GLY A 66 12.77 21.78 -1.69
CA GLY A 66 13.61 21.21 -0.62
C GLY A 66 14.48 20.04 -1.04
N ASP A 67 15.25 19.53 -0.06
CA ASP A 67 16.30 18.51 -0.26
C ASP A 67 15.74 17.12 -0.66
N TRP A 68 14.45 16.88 -0.42
CA TRP A 68 13.79 15.63 -0.80
C TRP A 68 13.31 15.61 -2.25
N ASN A 69 13.44 16.71 -3.02
CA ASN A 69 13.09 16.69 -4.44
C ASN A 69 14.00 15.70 -5.19
N PRO A 70 13.44 14.62 -5.80
CA PRO A 70 14.22 13.63 -6.52
C PRO A 70 14.63 14.04 -7.93
N GLU A 71 14.15 15.20 -8.42
CA GLU A 71 14.41 15.72 -9.76
C GLU A 71 14.13 14.67 -10.86
N LEU A 72 12.92 14.09 -10.82
CA LEU A 72 12.52 13.05 -11.76
C LEU A 72 12.45 13.57 -13.20
N SER A 73 12.86 12.73 -14.15
CA SER A 73 12.72 13.03 -15.58
C SER A 73 11.25 13.05 -16.01
N HIS A 74 10.97 13.71 -17.13
CA HIS A 74 9.62 13.70 -17.74
C HIS A 74 9.09 12.26 -17.91
N GLU A 75 9.90 11.36 -18.43
CA GLU A 75 9.54 9.94 -18.62
C GLU A 75 9.15 9.25 -17.31
N GLN A 76 9.87 9.53 -16.23
CA GLN A 76 9.56 8.97 -14.92
C GLN A 76 8.23 9.53 -14.36
N LEU A 77 8.00 10.83 -14.51
CA LEU A 77 6.74 11.48 -14.09
C LEU A 77 5.55 10.94 -14.89
N GLU A 78 5.69 10.82 -16.21
CA GLU A 78 4.65 10.27 -17.08
C GLU A 78 4.36 8.80 -16.76
N THR A 79 5.39 7.98 -16.54
CA THR A 79 5.26 6.57 -16.11
C THR A 79 4.49 6.47 -14.81
N GLY A 80 4.80 7.32 -13.83
CA GLY A 80 4.11 7.37 -12.55
C GLY A 80 2.64 7.78 -12.69
N LEU A 81 2.38 8.85 -13.45
CA LEU A 81 1.02 9.33 -13.71
C LEU A 81 0.18 8.27 -14.41
N ARG A 82 0.74 7.61 -15.44
CA ARG A 82 0.11 6.52 -16.19
C ARG A 82 -0.26 5.35 -15.27
N ALA A 83 0.65 4.92 -14.40
CA ALA A 83 0.41 3.78 -13.50
C ALA A 83 -0.64 4.11 -12.43
N MET A 84 -0.61 5.32 -11.83
CA MET A 84 -1.63 5.75 -10.88
C MET A 84 -3.01 5.87 -11.53
N LEU A 85 -3.09 6.48 -12.72
CA LEU A 85 -4.34 6.65 -13.46
C LEU A 85 -4.91 5.29 -13.90
N LYS A 86 -4.05 4.38 -14.39
CA LYS A 86 -4.45 3.00 -14.73
C LYS A 86 -5.00 2.27 -13.50
N THR A 87 -4.38 2.41 -12.34
CA THR A 87 -4.84 1.82 -11.07
C THR A 87 -6.23 2.34 -10.70
N ARG A 88 -6.47 3.63 -10.79
CA ARG A 88 -7.77 4.25 -10.51
C ARG A 88 -8.87 3.78 -11.46
N ILE A 89 -8.58 3.73 -12.75
CA ILE A 89 -9.51 3.24 -13.77
C ILE A 89 -9.83 1.77 -13.54
N PHE A 90 -8.82 0.95 -13.26
CA PHE A 90 -8.97 -0.45 -12.91
C PHE A 90 -9.89 -0.63 -11.69
N ASP A 91 -9.63 0.09 -10.60
CA ASP A 91 -10.43 0.06 -9.37
C ASP A 91 -11.90 0.40 -9.60
N ALA A 92 -12.16 1.49 -10.33
CA ALA A 92 -13.52 1.93 -10.66
C ALA A 92 -14.26 0.85 -11.47
N ARG A 93 -13.56 0.25 -12.45
CA ARG A 93 -14.11 -0.79 -13.29
C ARG A 93 -14.41 -2.08 -12.52
N MET A 94 -13.50 -2.52 -11.65
CA MET A 94 -13.67 -3.73 -10.84
C MET A 94 -14.74 -3.53 -9.76
N THR A 95 -14.87 -2.35 -9.18
CA THR A 95 -15.98 -2.00 -8.28
C THR A 95 -17.33 -2.11 -9.01
N THR A 96 -17.41 -1.65 -10.25
CA THR A 96 -18.61 -1.78 -11.07
C THR A 96 -18.94 -3.25 -11.40
N ALA A 97 -17.92 -4.05 -11.75
CA ALA A 97 -18.08 -5.48 -12.02
C ALA A 97 -18.56 -6.25 -10.78
N GLN A 98 -18.07 -5.88 -9.58
CA GLN A 98 -18.56 -6.46 -8.33
C GLN A 98 -20.05 -6.13 -8.09
N ARG A 99 -20.47 -4.87 -8.30
CA ARG A 99 -21.89 -4.49 -8.18
C ARG A 99 -22.78 -5.21 -9.19
N GLN A 100 -22.23 -5.60 -10.33
CA GLN A 100 -22.89 -6.46 -11.33
C GLN A 100 -22.87 -7.95 -10.95
N LYS A 101 -22.34 -8.31 -9.77
CA LYS A 101 -22.22 -9.68 -9.24
C LYS A 101 -21.30 -10.60 -10.06
N LYS A 102 -20.39 -10.04 -10.86
CA LYS A 102 -19.39 -10.81 -11.61
C LYS A 102 -18.28 -11.36 -10.72
N MET A 103 -18.04 -10.72 -9.57
CA MET A 103 -17.12 -11.18 -8.53
C MET A 103 -17.75 -10.97 -7.15
N SER A 104 -17.30 -11.74 -6.16
CA SER A 104 -17.88 -11.71 -4.81
C SER A 104 -17.48 -10.50 -3.99
N PHE A 105 -16.27 -9.96 -4.21
CA PHE A 105 -15.65 -8.99 -3.32
C PHE A 105 -14.62 -8.12 -4.05
N TYR A 106 -14.48 -6.84 -3.64
CA TYR A 106 -13.43 -5.94 -4.11
C TYR A 106 -13.04 -4.90 -3.07
N MET A 107 -11.79 -4.45 -3.11
CA MET A 107 -11.25 -3.37 -2.30
C MET A 107 -10.44 -2.41 -3.19
N GLN A 108 -10.91 -1.20 -3.35
CA GLN A 108 -10.20 -0.16 -4.11
C GLN A 108 -9.15 0.55 -3.27
N CYS A 109 -8.13 1.13 -3.91
CA CYS A 109 -7.11 1.95 -3.27
C CYS A 109 -7.28 3.45 -3.55
N LEU A 110 -8.49 3.89 -3.86
CA LEU A 110 -8.79 5.29 -4.18
C LEU A 110 -8.25 6.25 -3.12
N GLY A 111 -7.38 7.17 -3.54
CA GLY A 111 -6.67 8.14 -2.70
C GLY A 111 -5.28 7.68 -2.25
N GLU A 112 -4.89 6.43 -2.48
CA GLU A 112 -3.62 5.84 -2.03
C GLU A 112 -2.69 5.46 -3.21
N GLU A 113 -3.01 5.87 -4.46
CA GLU A 113 -2.34 5.40 -5.68
C GLU A 113 -0.85 5.76 -5.74
N ALA A 114 -0.48 6.94 -5.22
CA ALA A 114 0.91 7.39 -5.26
C ALA A 114 1.85 6.51 -4.43
N ILE A 115 1.38 6.03 -3.27
CA ILE A 115 2.19 5.24 -2.35
C ILE A 115 2.67 3.96 -3.04
N ALA A 116 1.75 3.16 -3.60
CA ALA A 116 2.11 1.91 -4.26
C ALA A 116 2.97 2.13 -5.50
N THR A 117 2.64 3.15 -6.32
CA THR A 117 3.29 3.42 -7.60
C THR A 117 4.70 3.98 -7.41
N ALA A 118 4.84 5.12 -6.72
CA ALA A 118 6.13 5.78 -6.55
C ALA A 118 7.13 4.93 -5.76
N HIS A 119 6.64 4.22 -4.72
CA HIS A 119 7.48 3.28 -3.98
C HIS A 119 8.02 2.17 -4.88
N THR A 120 7.15 1.57 -5.71
CA THR A 120 7.57 0.49 -6.62
C THR A 120 8.59 0.97 -7.64
N MET A 121 8.45 2.19 -8.17
CA MET A 121 9.42 2.78 -9.10
C MET A 121 10.79 3.05 -8.45
N ALA A 122 10.87 3.20 -7.14
CA ALA A 122 12.12 3.36 -6.40
C ALA A 122 12.82 2.02 -6.08
N LEU A 123 12.14 0.89 -6.23
CA LEU A 123 12.69 -0.45 -6.03
C LEU A 123 13.41 -0.96 -7.28
N LYS A 124 14.16 -2.05 -7.13
CA LYS A 124 14.84 -2.74 -8.23
C LYS A 124 14.17 -4.06 -8.56
N ASP A 125 14.41 -4.57 -9.75
CA ASP A 125 13.97 -5.90 -10.14
C ASP A 125 14.50 -6.96 -9.17
N GLY A 126 13.62 -7.87 -8.78
CA GLY A 126 13.91 -8.92 -7.82
C GLY A 126 13.69 -8.53 -6.35
N ASP A 127 13.45 -7.26 -6.03
CA ASP A 127 12.98 -6.87 -4.69
C ASP A 127 11.59 -7.42 -4.42
N MET A 128 11.40 -8.00 -3.23
CA MET A 128 10.14 -8.65 -2.87
C MET A 128 9.25 -7.72 -2.05
N CYS A 129 8.05 -7.46 -2.57
CA CYS A 129 7.00 -6.75 -1.85
C CYS A 129 6.10 -7.73 -1.09
N PHE A 130 5.81 -7.42 0.17
CA PHE A 130 4.87 -8.12 1.04
C PHE A 130 3.66 -7.20 1.30
N PRO A 131 2.73 -7.11 0.34
CA PRO A 131 1.66 -6.12 0.35
C PRO A 131 0.46 -6.53 1.20
N THR A 132 -0.45 -5.58 1.42
CA THR A 132 -1.83 -5.87 1.76
C THR A 132 -2.69 -5.89 0.49
N TYR A 133 -3.99 -6.11 0.67
CA TYR A 133 -4.99 -6.09 -0.41
C TYR A 133 -5.15 -4.73 -1.11
N ARG A 134 -4.48 -3.66 -0.63
CA ARG A 134 -4.67 -2.30 -1.17
C ARG A 134 -3.48 -1.77 -1.96
N GLN A 135 -2.46 -2.60 -2.17
CA GLN A 135 -1.27 -2.25 -2.96
C GLN A 135 -1.27 -2.90 -4.35
N GLN A 136 -2.44 -3.09 -4.98
CA GLN A 136 -2.56 -3.57 -6.36
C GLN A 136 -1.82 -2.69 -7.37
N GLY A 137 -1.62 -1.41 -7.06
CA GLY A 137 -0.78 -0.50 -7.85
C GLY A 137 0.67 -0.98 -8.03
N ILE A 138 1.21 -1.83 -7.13
CA ILE A 138 2.53 -2.46 -7.29
C ILE A 138 2.55 -3.36 -8.54
N LEU A 139 1.54 -4.21 -8.72
CA LEU A 139 1.43 -5.11 -9.88
C LEU A 139 1.27 -4.31 -11.18
N ILE A 140 0.41 -3.28 -11.15
CA ILE A 140 0.15 -2.40 -12.31
C ILE A 140 1.45 -1.67 -12.71
N THR A 141 2.19 -1.14 -11.73
CA THR A 141 3.47 -0.45 -11.96
C THR A 141 4.54 -1.39 -12.52
N ARG A 142 4.53 -2.67 -12.13
CA ARG A 142 5.42 -3.72 -12.65
C ARG A 142 4.90 -4.37 -13.94
N ASN A 143 3.87 -3.82 -14.56
CA ASN A 143 3.27 -4.31 -15.81
C ASN A 143 2.79 -5.78 -15.72
N TYR A 144 2.29 -6.20 -14.56
CA TYR A 144 1.62 -7.49 -14.45
C TYR A 144 0.37 -7.49 -15.32
N PRO A 145 0.07 -8.57 -16.07
CA PRO A 145 -1.07 -8.58 -16.99
C PRO A 145 -2.39 -8.31 -16.30
N LEU A 146 -3.10 -7.26 -16.73
CA LEU A 146 -4.41 -6.89 -16.16
C LEU A 146 -5.43 -8.03 -16.30
N LYS A 147 -5.37 -8.80 -17.40
CA LYS A 147 -6.18 -9.99 -17.59
C LYS A 147 -6.04 -10.96 -16.42
N ASP A 148 -4.82 -11.26 -16.00
CA ASP A 148 -4.54 -12.24 -14.93
C ASP A 148 -5.02 -11.71 -13.57
N MET A 149 -4.90 -10.39 -13.32
CA MET A 149 -5.52 -9.77 -12.15
C MET A 149 -7.03 -9.96 -12.15
N ILE A 150 -7.68 -9.73 -13.30
CA ILE A 150 -9.14 -9.85 -13.41
C ILE A 150 -9.58 -11.30 -13.34
N CYS A 151 -8.85 -12.25 -13.93
CA CYS A 151 -9.13 -13.68 -13.79
C CYS A 151 -9.11 -14.13 -12.33
N GLN A 152 -8.15 -13.63 -11.53
CA GLN A 152 -8.10 -13.88 -10.09
C GLN A 152 -9.33 -13.29 -9.36
N LEU A 153 -9.76 -12.08 -9.71
CA LEU A 153 -10.98 -11.48 -9.14
C LEU A 153 -12.24 -12.24 -9.48
N LEU A 154 -12.31 -12.80 -10.69
CA LEU A 154 -13.43 -13.62 -11.17
C LEU A 154 -13.36 -15.06 -10.68
N SER A 155 -12.22 -15.50 -10.13
CA SER A 155 -11.94 -16.90 -9.75
C SER A 155 -12.28 -17.89 -10.88
N ASN A 156 -12.00 -17.52 -12.13
CA ASN A 156 -12.33 -18.30 -13.31
C ASN A 156 -11.23 -19.32 -13.69
N GLU A 157 -11.40 -20.06 -14.78
CA GLU A 157 -10.48 -21.13 -15.19
C GLU A 157 -9.05 -20.64 -15.50
N ALA A 158 -8.88 -19.35 -15.84
CA ALA A 158 -7.60 -18.71 -16.12
C ALA A 158 -7.00 -18.00 -14.88
N ASP A 159 -7.59 -18.15 -13.69
CA ASP A 159 -7.01 -17.61 -12.46
C ASP A 159 -5.65 -18.25 -12.18
N PRO A 160 -4.54 -17.45 -12.17
CA PRO A 160 -3.21 -17.97 -11.88
C PRO A 160 -3.11 -18.68 -10.51
N LEU A 161 -4.00 -18.35 -9.57
CA LEU A 161 -4.06 -18.91 -8.22
C LEU A 161 -5.08 -20.05 -8.09
N LYS A 162 -5.72 -20.46 -9.19
CA LYS A 162 -6.65 -21.60 -9.26
C LYS A 162 -7.79 -21.53 -8.23
N GLY A 163 -8.32 -20.34 -7.98
CA GLY A 163 -9.42 -20.11 -7.03
C GLY A 163 -9.04 -20.30 -5.55
N ARG A 164 -7.74 -20.39 -5.21
CA ARG A 164 -7.28 -20.67 -3.83
C ARG A 164 -7.24 -19.45 -2.93
N GLN A 165 -7.38 -18.27 -3.48
CA GLN A 165 -7.35 -17.00 -2.75
C GLN A 165 -8.67 -16.24 -2.93
N LEU A 166 -9.02 -15.45 -1.93
CA LEU A 166 -10.10 -14.48 -2.07
C LEU A 166 -9.79 -13.48 -3.19
N PRO A 167 -10.80 -12.92 -3.86
CA PRO A 167 -10.60 -11.85 -4.81
C PRO A 167 -9.72 -10.75 -4.23
N ILE A 168 -8.82 -10.19 -5.06
CA ILE A 168 -7.80 -9.18 -4.71
C ILE A 168 -6.60 -9.70 -3.89
N MET A 169 -6.62 -10.92 -3.40
CA MET A 169 -5.48 -11.53 -2.71
C MET A 169 -4.48 -12.10 -3.71
N TYR A 170 -3.83 -11.21 -4.47
CA TYR A 170 -2.88 -11.58 -5.52
C TYR A 170 -1.59 -12.22 -4.98
N SER A 171 -0.91 -12.93 -5.85
CA SER A 171 0.43 -13.47 -5.62
C SER A 171 1.16 -13.65 -6.94
N SER A 172 2.38 -13.16 -7.05
CA SER A 172 3.25 -13.41 -8.21
C SER A 172 4.72 -13.29 -7.82
N ARG A 173 5.40 -14.44 -7.78
CA ARG A 173 6.84 -14.48 -7.48
C ARG A 173 7.67 -13.79 -8.54
N GLU A 174 7.32 -13.94 -9.80
CA GLU A 174 8.02 -13.36 -10.95
C GLU A 174 8.01 -11.83 -10.87
N TYR A 175 6.87 -11.26 -10.49
CA TYR A 175 6.70 -9.81 -10.32
C TYR A 175 7.05 -9.32 -8.92
N GLY A 176 7.74 -10.16 -8.09
CA GLY A 176 8.16 -9.74 -6.75
C GLY A 176 7.01 -9.37 -5.82
N PHE A 177 5.85 -9.99 -5.96
CA PHE A 177 4.64 -9.73 -5.19
C PHE A 177 4.29 -10.97 -4.37
N PHE A 178 4.59 -10.94 -3.08
CA PHE A 178 4.34 -12.07 -2.18
C PHE A 178 2.85 -12.28 -1.94
N SER A 179 2.46 -13.51 -1.64
CA SER A 179 1.07 -13.84 -1.34
C SER A 179 0.52 -12.96 -0.21
N ILE A 180 -0.62 -12.32 -0.47
CA ILE A 180 -1.28 -11.49 0.52
C ILE A 180 -1.86 -12.40 1.62
N SER A 181 -1.59 -12.06 2.88
CA SER A 181 -2.20 -12.68 4.05
C SER A 181 -3.44 -11.88 4.48
N GLY A 182 -4.52 -12.56 4.81
CA GLY A 182 -5.68 -11.95 5.46
C GLY A 182 -5.46 -11.62 6.94
N ASN A 183 -4.47 -12.24 7.58
CA ASN A 183 -4.10 -11.94 8.97
C ASN A 183 -3.29 -10.66 9.03
N LEU A 184 -3.69 -9.74 9.92
CA LEU A 184 -3.07 -8.43 10.03
C LEU A 184 -1.61 -8.51 10.50
N ALA A 185 -0.76 -7.62 10.00
CA ALA A 185 0.65 -7.44 10.31
C ALA A 185 1.59 -8.63 10.00
N THR A 186 1.11 -9.81 9.60
CA THR A 186 1.97 -10.96 9.26
C THR A 186 2.95 -10.67 8.13
N GLN A 187 2.63 -9.74 7.24
CA GLN A 187 3.49 -9.29 6.15
C GLN A 187 4.83 -8.75 6.67
N PHE A 188 4.82 -8.08 7.81
CA PHE A 188 6.02 -7.50 8.40
C PHE A 188 7.01 -8.58 8.86
N ILE A 189 6.55 -9.58 9.64
CA ILE A 189 7.45 -10.66 10.08
C ILE A 189 7.93 -11.52 8.90
N GLN A 190 7.08 -11.75 7.89
CA GLN A 190 7.45 -12.48 6.67
C GLN A 190 8.55 -11.75 5.89
N ALA A 191 8.41 -10.43 5.70
CA ALA A 191 9.38 -9.61 4.99
C ALA A 191 10.72 -9.53 5.73
N VAL A 192 10.69 -9.38 7.06
CA VAL A 192 11.90 -9.40 7.88
C VAL A 192 12.63 -10.73 7.72
N GLY A 193 11.93 -11.87 7.82
CA GLY A 193 12.51 -13.19 7.60
C GLY A 193 13.07 -13.37 6.18
N TRP A 194 12.38 -12.86 5.17
CA TRP A 194 12.86 -12.90 3.79
C TRP A 194 14.11 -12.03 3.60
N GLY A 195 14.14 -10.81 4.16
CA GLY A 195 15.30 -9.94 4.15
C GLY A 195 16.51 -10.58 4.85
N MET A 196 16.30 -11.21 6.01
CA MET A 196 17.34 -11.99 6.70
C MET A 196 17.87 -13.11 5.81
N ALA A 197 16.99 -13.84 5.11
CA ALA A 197 17.40 -14.90 4.19
C ALA A 197 18.19 -14.36 2.99
N SER A 198 17.85 -13.19 2.47
CA SER A 198 18.61 -12.49 1.43
C SER A 198 20.03 -12.17 1.90
N ALA A 199 20.17 -11.59 3.09
CA ALA A 199 21.46 -11.29 3.70
C ALA A 199 22.30 -12.55 3.97
N ILE A 200 21.71 -13.64 4.47
CA ILE A 200 22.39 -14.92 4.70
C ILE A 200 22.93 -15.52 3.38
N LYS A 201 22.21 -15.35 2.28
CA LYS A 201 22.62 -15.81 0.95
C LYS A 201 23.66 -14.90 0.29
N GLY A 202 23.97 -13.75 0.87
CA GLY A 202 24.82 -12.73 0.23
C GLY A 202 24.15 -12.09 -0.99
N ASP A 203 22.83 -12.04 -1.04
CA ASP A 203 22.04 -11.41 -2.11
C ASP A 203 22.02 -9.88 -1.93
N THR A 204 21.67 -9.14 -2.97
CA THR A 204 21.53 -7.68 -2.95
C THR A 204 20.07 -7.21 -2.94
N LYS A 205 19.12 -8.16 -2.93
CA LYS A 205 17.68 -7.89 -2.93
C LYS A 205 17.20 -7.50 -1.53
N ILE A 206 16.24 -6.58 -1.51
CA ILE A 206 15.60 -6.14 -0.27
C ILE A 206 14.14 -6.57 -0.23
N ALA A 207 13.56 -6.55 0.97
CA ALA A 207 12.12 -6.73 1.14
C ALA A 207 11.44 -5.39 1.44
N SER A 208 10.19 -5.25 0.99
CA SER A 208 9.33 -4.13 1.35
C SER A 208 7.98 -4.65 1.81
N ALA A 209 7.57 -4.33 3.04
CA ALA A 209 6.33 -4.82 3.63
C ALA A 209 5.34 -3.70 3.91
N TRP A 210 4.04 -4.02 3.89
CA TRP A 210 2.96 -3.04 4.00
C TRP A 210 1.93 -3.47 5.02
N ILE A 211 1.50 -2.55 5.87
CA ILE A 211 0.35 -2.71 6.78
C ILE A 211 -0.44 -1.39 6.84
N GLY A 212 -1.71 -1.48 7.22
CA GLY A 212 -2.50 -0.30 7.58
C GLY A 212 -2.22 0.18 9.00
N ASP A 213 -2.69 1.38 9.32
CA ASP A 213 -2.63 2.02 10.64
C ASP A 213 -3.19 1.11 11.75
N GLY A 214 -4.37 0.53 11.56
CA GLY A 214 -4.98 -0.38 12.55
C GLY A 214 -4.14 -1.63 12.82
N ALA A 215 -3.42 -2.16 11.83
CA ALA A 215 -2.58 -3.33 12.00
C ALA A 215 -1.33 -3.08 12.87
N THR A 216 -0.99 -1.84 13.17
CA THR A 216 0.08 -1.50 14.10
C THR A 216 -0.23 -1.87 15.56
N ALA A 217 -1.49 -2.19 15.86
CA ALA A 217 -1.91 -2.69 17.17
C ALA A 217 -1.61 -4.19 17.36
N GLU A 218 -1.27 -4.93 16.30
CA GLU A 218 -0.96 -6.35 16.36
C GLU A 218 0.44 -6.61 16.95
N ALA A 219 0.58 -7.75 17.65
CA ALA A 219 1.86 -8.15 18.24
C ALA A 219 2.96 -8.34 17.19
N ASP A 220 2.62 -8.82 15.99
CA ASP A 220 3.54 -9.06 14.88
C ASP A 220 4.22 -7.78 14.39
N PHE A 221 3.56 -6.62 14.49
CA PHE A 221 4.18 -5.34 14.21
C PHE A 221 5.42 -5.10 15.11
N HIS A 222 5.25 -5.22 16.42
CA HIS A 222 6.34 -4.99 17.38
C HIS A 222 7.43 -6.06 17.29
N THR A 223 7.05 -7.31 17.07
CA THR A 223 7.99 -8.41 16.84
C THR A 223 8.86 -8.15 15.61
N ALA A 224 8.24 -7.72 14.50
CA ALA A 224 8.95 -7.39 13.27
C ALA A 224 9.96 -6.26 13.48
N LEU A 225 9.59 -5.18 14.18
CA LEU A 225 10.49 -4.07 14.49
C LEU A 225 11.72 -4.57 15.28
N THR A 226 11.49 -5.38 16.31
CA THR A 226 12.56 -5.94 17.13
C THR A 226 13.54 -6.78 16.31
N PHE A 227 13.04 -7.73 15.52
CA PHE A 227 13.89 -8.59 14.69
C PHE A 227 14.60 -7.80 13.58
N ALA A 228 13.90 -6.89 12.91
CA ALA A 228 14.48 -6.04 11.88
C ALA A 228 15.66 -5.23 12.41
N HIS A 229 15.52 -4.64 13.59
CA HIS A 229 16.59 -3.89 14.26
C HIS A 229 17.77 -4.77 14.65
N VAL A 230 17.50 -5.84 15.42
CA VAL A 230 18.55 -6.72 16.00
C VAL A 230 19.42 -7.33 14.91
N TYR A 231 18.82 -7.79 13.81
CA TYR A 231 19.53 -8.43 12.70
C TYR A 231 19.90 -7.49 11.56
N ARG A 232 19.58 -6.18 11.68
CA ARG A 232 19.76 -5.19 10.60
C ARG A 232 19.21 -5.68 9.27
N ALA A 233 18.04 -6.31 9.31
CA ALA A 233 17.42 -6.91 8.13
C ALA A 233 17.25 -5.86 7.01
N PRO A 234 17.59 -6.18 5.75
CA PRO A 234 17.44 -5.26 4.63
C PRO A 234 15.97 -5.17 4.21
N VAL A 235 15.18 -4.43 4.97
CA VAL A 235 13.73 -4.32 4.81
C VAL A 235 13.25 -2.88 4.96
N ILE A 236 12.24 -2.51 4.15
CA ILE A 236 11.45 -1.29 4.32
C ILE A 236 10.09 -1.70 4.90
N LEU A 237 9.74 -1.15 6.04
CA LEU A 237 8.50 -1.38 6.75
C LEU A 237 7.57 -0.18 6.51
N ASN A 238 6.44 -0.39 5.82
CA ASN A 238 5.54 0.67 5.40
C ASN A 238 4.24 0.60 6.20
N VAL A 239 3.92 1.65 6.92
CA VAL A 239 2.62 1.85 7.58
C VAL A 239 1.80 2.83 6.76
N VAL A 240 0.71 2.38 6.15
CA VAL A 240 -0.22 3.23 5.42
C VAL A 240 -1.23 3.79 6.43
N ASN A 241 -1.00 5.02 6.86
CA ASN A 241 -1.92 5.74 7.72
C ASN A 241 -2.99 6.45 6.85
N ASN A 242 -3.98 5.69 6.44
CA ASN A 242 -5.12 6.20 5.66
C ASN A 242 -6.30 6.63 6.53
N GLN A 243 -6.06 6.84 7.82
CA GLN A 243 -6.92 7.36 8.87
C GLN A 243 -7.99 6.38 9.40
N TRP A 244 -8.29 5.28 8.69
CA TRP A 244 -9.42 4.42 9.03
C TRP A 244 -9.12 2.93 8.85
N ALA A 245 -9.08 2.18 9.94
CA ALA A 245 -9.11 0.73 9.95
C ALA A 245 -10.58 0.25 9.96
N ILE A 246 -11.14 -0.04 8.78
CA ILE A 246 -12.58 -0.22 8.54
C ILE A 246 -13.34 1.02 9.04
N SER A 247 -14.07 0.91 10.16
CA SER A 247 -14.82 1.99 10.83
C SER A 247 -14.10 2.56 12.05
N THR A 248 -12.89 2.09 12.35
CA THR A 248 -12.10 2.51 13.52
C THR A 248 -11.10 3.59 13.12
N PHE A 249 -11.20 4.74 13.79
CA PHE A 249 -10.28 5.86 13.55
C PHE A 249 -8.85 5.53 14.06
N GLN A 250 -7.85 6.00 13.36
CA GLN A 250 -6.44 5.70 13.59
C GLN A 250 -5.95 5.99 15.03
N ALA A 251 -6.60 6.89 15.74
CA ALA A 251 -6.29 7.21 17.12
C ALA A 251 -6.42 6.00 18.08
N ILE A 252 -7.35 5.07 17.81
CA ILE A 252 -7.53 3.83 18.58
C ILE A 252 -6.31 2.89 18.45
N ALA A 253 -5.61 2.92 17.30
CA ALA A 253 -4.35 2.22 17.14
C ALA A 253 -3.15 2.98 17.76
N GLY A 254 -3.41 4.13 18.41
CA GLY A 254 -2.44 4.94 19.12
C GLY A 254 -1.85 6.11 18.33
N GLY A 255 -2.50 6.49 17.22
CA GLY A 255 -2.09 7.64 16.40
C GLY A 255 -2.41 9.02 17.00
N GLU A 256 -3.13 9.09 18.13
CA GLU A 256 -3.43 10.35 18.82
C GLU A 256 -2.24 10.86 19.64
N GLY A 257 -1.59 9.98 20.39
CA GLY A 257 -0.51 10.37 21.31
C GLY A 257 0.88 10.41 20.68
N THR A 258 1.06 9.78 19.53
CA THR A 258 2.33 9.71 18.80
C THR A 258 2.10 9.28 17.36
N THR A 259 3.07 9.51 16.48
CA THR A 259 3.03 9.00 15.11
C THR A 259 3.37 7.51 15.07
N PHE A 260 2.95 6.82 14.02
CA PHE A 260 3.34 5.42 13.81
C PHE A 260 4.84 5.31 13.49
N ALA A 261 5.39 6.29 12.76
CA ALA A 261 6.82 6.37 12.47
C ALA A 261 7.68 6.44 13.75
N ASN A 262 7.25 7.17 14.78
CA ASN A 262 8.01 7.29 16.01
C ASN A 262 8.19 5.98 16.78
N ARG A 263 7.31 4.99 16.56
CA ARG A 263 7.50 3.64 17.14
C ARG A 263 8.75 2.95 16.60
N GLY A 264 9.12 3.22 15.34
CA GLY A 264 10.37 2.72 14.76
C GLY A 264 11.59 3.35 15.44
N VAL A 265 11.58 4.66 15.69
CA VAL A 265 12.65 5.33 16.43
C VAL A 265 12.82 4.72 17.82
N GLY A 266 11.71 4.48 18.54
CA GLY A 266 11.70 3.81 19.84
C GLY A 266 12.29 2.39 19.83
N CYS A 267 12.26 1.72 18.67
CA CYS A 267 12.85 0.41 18.45
C CYS A 267 14.25 0.46 17.80
N GLY A 268 14.87 1.64 17.65
CA GLY A 268 16.18 1.79 17.03
C GLY A 268 16.18 1.68 15.50
N ILE A 269 15.06 1.98 14.84
CA ILE A 269 14.90 1.95 13.38
C ILE A 269 14.78 3.38 12.85
N ALA A 270 15.53 3.69 11.79
CA ALA A 270 15.42 4.99 11.12
C ALA A 270 14.01 5.14 10.52
N SER A 271 13.34 6.25 10.85
CA SER A 271 11.91 6.39 10.59
C SER A 271 11.58 7.72 9.93
N LEU A 272 10.63 7.69 9.02
CA LEU A 272 10.13 8.84 8.28
C LEU A 272 8.60 8.89 8.35
N ARG A 273 8.05 10.08 8.42
CA ARG A 273 6.62 10.35 8.21
C ARG A 273 6.49 11.18 6.94
N VAL A 274 5.75 10.69 5.96
CA VAL A 274 5.78 11.19 4.58
C VAL A 274 4.36 11.44 4.08
N ASP A 275 4.17 12.52 3.32
CA ASP A 275 2.97 12.82 2.57
C ASP A 275 2.75 11.73 1.49
N GLY A 276 1.81 10.82 1.76
CA GLY A 276 1.50 9.68 0.87
C GLY A 276 0.78 10.10 -0.42
N ASN A 277 0.31 11.36 -0.50
CA ASN A 277 -0.32 11.91 -1.70
C ASN A 277 0.64 12.75 -2.56
N ASP A 278 1.89 12.88 -2.10
CA ASP A 278 2.98 13.54 -2.83
C ASP A 278 3.86 12.49 -3.51
N PHE A 279 3.67 12.31 -4.82
CA PHE A 279 4.41 11.30 -5.60
C PHE A 279 5.93 11.45 -5.50
N LEU A 280 6.45 12.70 -5.50
CA LEU A 280 7.89 12.98 -5.41
C LEU A 280 8.43 12.64 -4.02
N ALA A 281 7.71 13.00 -2.95
CA ALA A 281 8.08 12.67 -1.57
C ALA A 281 8.09 11.15 -1.35
N VAL A 282 7.06 10.43 -1.86
CA VAL A 282 7.00 8.98 -1.78
C VAL A 282 8.17 8.32 -2.50
N TYR A 283 8.48 8.76 -3.73
CA TYR A 283 9.62 8.22 -4.48
C TYR A 283 10.94 8.46 -3.74
N ALA A 284 11.21 9.69 -3.30
CA ALA A 284 12.46 10.07 -2.65
C ALA A 284 12.68 9.33 -1.32
N ALA A 285 11.65 9.24 -0.47
CA ALA A 285 11.72 8.51 0.78
C ALA A 285 11.94 7.00 0.56
N SER A 286 11.27 6.44 -0.44
CA SER A 286 11.44 5.03 -0.82
C SER A 286 12.84 4.74 -1.34
N GLN A 287 13.39 5.60 -2.20
CA GLN A 287 14.75 5.48 -2.71
C GLN A 287 15.79 5.56 -1.58
N TRP A 288 15.61 6.53 -0.65
CA TRP A 288 16.46 6.67 0.51
C TRP A 288 16.47 5.41 1.39
N ALA A 289 15.29 4.87 1.68
CA ALA A 289 15.14 3.67 2.50
C ALA A 289 15.69 2.40 1.79
N ALA A 290 15.46 2.29 0.47
CA ALA A 290 15.97 1.18 -0.34
C ALA A 290 17.50 1.18 -0.39
N GLU A 291 18.11 2.34 -0.57
CA GLU A 291 19.57 2.47 -0.60
C GLU A 291 20.18 2.16 0.77
N ARG A 292 19.54 2.63 1.87
CA ARG A 292 19.93 2.29 3.23
C ARG A 292 19.93 0.78 3.46
N ALA A 293 18.84 0.09 3.09
CA ALA A 293 18.72 -1.35 3.24
C ALA A 293 19.81 -2.10 2.42
N ARG A 294 20.06 -1.69 1.16
CA ARG A 294 21.06 -2.32 0.28
C ARG A 294 22.50 -2.16 0.76
N ARG A 295 22.79 -1.09 1.49
CA ARG A 295 24.12 -0.84 2.07
C ARG A 295 24.32 -1.46 3.46
N ASN A 296 23.43 -2.36 3.88
CA ASN A 296 23.45 -3.00 5.22
C ASN A 296 23.41 -1.99 6.39
N LEU A 297 22.81 -0.82 6.17
CA LEU A 297 22.64 0.21 7.20
C LEU A 297 21.40 -0.05 8.08
N GLY A 298 20.71 -1.17 7.85
CA GLY A 298 19.56 -1.62 8.61
C GLY A 298 18.22 -1.22 8.00
N PRO A 299 17.11 -1.57 8.69
CA PRO A 299 15.76 -1.31 8.22
C PRO A 299 15.38 0.17 8.27
N SER A 300 14.30 0.50 7.57
CA SER A 300 13.60 1.78 7.73
C SER A 300 12.11 1.54 7.99
N LEU A 301 11.48 2.37 8.82
CA LEU A 301 10.03 2.43 8.98
C LEU A 301 9.52 3.72 8.36
N ILE A 302 8.54 3.62 7.47
CA ILE A 302 7.93 4.79 6.84
C ILE A 302 6.43 4.79 7.12
N GLU A 303 5.93 5.89 7.70
CA GLU A 303 4.51 6.18 7.81
C GLU A 303 4.08 7.04 6.63
N TRP A 304 3.20 6.50 5.80
CA TRP A 304 2.58 7.19 4.68
C TRP A 304 1.27 7.81 5.13
N VAL A 305 1.24 9.12 5.28
CA VAL A 305 0.01 9.84 5.65
C VAL A 305 -0.82 10.09 4.40
N THR A 306 -1.99 9.49 4.36
CA THR A 306 -2.92 9.55 3.23
C THR A 306 -4.37 9.44 3.72
N TYR A 307 -5.32 9.33 2.80
CA TYR A 307 -6.73 9.15 3.13
C TYR A 307 -7.39 8.08 2.24
N ARG A 308 -8.02 7.09 2.87
CA ARG A 308 -8.85 6.12 2.16
C ARG A 308 -10.13 6.79 1.66
N ALA A 309 -10.16 7.21 0.41
CA ALA A 309 -11.30 7.95 -0.16
C ALA A 309 -12.56 7.08 -0.30
N GLY A 310 -12.40 5.83 -0.71
CA GLY A 310 -13.49 4.89 -0.86
C GLY A 310 -13.91 4.16 0.43
N PRO A 311 -14.94 3.31 0.36
CA PRO A 311 -15.27 2.38 1.44
C PRO A 311 -14.10 1.42 1.70
N HIS A 312 -14.10 0.77 2.88
CA HIS A 312 -13.08 -0.23 3.18
C HIS A 312 -13.09 -1.38 2.16
N SER A 313 -14.27 -1.84 1.84
CA SER A 313 -14.52 -2.85 0.82
C SER A 313 -15.91 -2.65 0.20
N THR A 314 -16.26 -3.47 -0.78
CA THR A 314 -17.61 -3.45 -1.38
C THR A 314 -18.73 -3.87 -0.42
N SER A 315 -18.38 -4.35 0.78
CA SER A 315 -19.32 -4.69 1.86
C SER A 315 -19.42 -3.63 2.96
N ASP A 316 -18.67 -2.50 2.84
CA ASP A 316 -18.60 -1.44 3.82
C ASP A 316 -19.47 -0.23 3.42
N ASP A 317 -20.05 0.44 4.42
CA ASP A 317 -20.80 1.70 4.26
C ASP A 317 -20.17 2.82 5.12
N PRO A 318 -19.26 3.62 4.53
CA PRO A 318 -18.56 4.67 5.26
C PRO A 318 -19.48 5.79 5.77
N SER A 319 -20.70 5.93 5.24
CA SER A 319 -21.67 6.95 5.69
C SER A 319 -22.10 6.76 7.15
N LYS A 320 -21.80 5.61 7.75
CA LYS A 320 -22.16 5.28 9.13
C LYS A 320 -21.14 5.79 10.15
N TYR A 321 -19.91 6.11 9.74
CA TYR A 321 -18.85 6.42 10.69
C TYR A 321 -18.03 7.67 10.37
N ARG A 322 -18.03 8.19 9.15
CA ARG A 322 -17.28 9.39 8.74
C ARG A 322 -18.10 10.32 7.84
N PRO A 323 -17.73 11.61 7.75
CA PRO A 323 -18.33 12.55 6.80
C PRO A 323 -18.16 12.10 5.36
N ALA A 324 -19.15 12.41 4.51
CA ALA A 324 -19.15 11.99 3.11
C ALA A 324 -18.14 12.76 2.26
N ASP A 325 -17.79 13.98 2.66
CA ASP A 325 -16.90 14.92 1.96
C ASP A 325 -15.47 14.97 2.53
N ASP A 326 -15.14 14.08 3.48
CA ASP A 326 -13.82 14.05 4.11
C ASP A 326 -12.69 13.99 3.10
N TYR A 327 -12.83 13.16 2.07
CA TYR A 327 -11.79 13.01 1.05
C TYR A 327 -11.54 14.30 0.27
N THR A 328 -12.60 14.99 -0.13
CA THR A 328 -12.48 16.26 -0.87
C THR A 328 -11.93 17.39 -0.01
N ASN A 329 -12.09 17.29 1.31
CA ASN A 329 -11.58 18.25 2.29
C ASN A 329 -10.22 17.82 2.88
N PHE A 330 -9.70 16.64 2.52
CA PHE A 330 -8.43 16.16 3.04
C PHE A 330 -7.27 17.07 2.60
N PRO A 331 -6.49 17.62 3.52
CA PRO A 331 -5.58 18.73 3.22
C PRO A 331 -4.39 18.35 2.33
N LEU A 332 -4.08 17.05 2.17
CA LEU A 332 -3.02 16.59 1.26
C LEU A 332 -3.53 16.37 -0.17
N GLY A 333 -4.82 16.52 -0.42
CA GLY A 333 -5.42 16.49 -1.75
C GLY A 333 -5.39 15.11 -2.44
N ASP A 334 -5.71 15.11 -3.73
CA ASP A 334 -5.71 13.90 -4.57
C ASP A 334 -4.33 13.66 -5.19
N PRO A 335 -3.74 12.45 -5.07
CA PRO A 335 -2.38 12.19 -5.54
C PRO A 335 -2.20 12.32 -7.06
N ILE A 336 -3.21 11.94 -7.86
CA ILE A 336 -3.15 12.06 -9.33
C ILE A 336 -3.26 13.52 -9.74
N ALA A 337 -4.18 14.27 -9.13
CA ALA A 337 -4.36 15.68 -9.43
C ALA A 337 -3.08 16.48 -9.10
N ARG A 338 -2.42 16.18 -7.98
CA ARG A 338 -1.18 16.85 -7.56
C ARG A 338 -0.02 16.57 -8.51
N LEU A 339 0.19 15.30 -8.92
CA LEU A 339 1.24 15.00 -9.90
C LEU A 339 0.94 15.64 -11.26
N LYS A 340 -0.33 15.60 -11.72
CA LYS A 340 -0.75 16.29 -12.93
C LYS A 340 -0.47 17.79 -12.85
N GLN A 341 -0.83 18.44 -11.74
CA GLN A 341 -0.60 19.87 -11.52
C GLN A 341 0.90 20.20 -11.59
N HIS A 342 1.76 19.39 -10.96
CA HIS A 342 3.20 19.54 -11.05
C HIS A 342 3.72 19.47 -12.49
N MET A 343 3.29 18.47 -13.26
CA MET A 343 3.71 18.31 -14.66
C MET A 343 3.21 19.46 -15.56
N VAL A 344 2.03 19.98 -15.28
CA VAL A 344 1.51 21.20 -15.97
C VAL A 344 2.34 22.42 -15.59
N ALA A 345 2.68 22.61 -14.33
CA ALA A 345 3.53 23.71 -13.87
C ALA A 345 4.94 23.66 -14.49
N LEU A 346 5.46 22.48 -14.79
CA LEU A 346 6.71 22.28 -15.53
C LEU A 346 6.57 22.52 -17.05
N GLY A 347 5.34 22.71 -17.56
CA GLY A 347 5.07 22.88 -19.00
C GLY A 347 5.26 21.60 -19.84
N ILE A 348 5.26 20.43 -19.20
CA ILE A 348 5.47 19.13 -19.86
C ILE A 348 4.19 18.29 -19.99
N TRP A 349 3.05 18.79 -19.51
CA TRP A 349 1.76 18.12 -19.56
C TRP A 349 0.61 19.09 -19.79
N SER A 350 -0.51 18.59 -20.37
CA SER A 350 -1.72 19.38 -20.57
C SER A 350 -2.99 18.60 -20.23
N ASP A 351 -4.12 19.28 -20.14
CA ASP A 351 -5.44 18.66 -19.94
C ASP A 351 -5.80 17.74 -21.10
N GLU A 352 -5.49 18.13 -22.32
CA GLU A 352 -5.76 17.32 -23.52
C GLU A 352 -4.95 16.02 -23.52
N GLN A 353 -3.68 16.07 -23.11
CA GLN A 353 -2.84 14.89 -22.97
C GLN A 353 -3.38 13.97 -21.86
N HIS A 354 -3.83 14.55 -20.74
CA HIS A 354 -4.42 13.80 -19.66
C HIS A 354 -5.71 13.08 -20.07
N ASP A 355 -6.59 13.76 -20.79
CA ASP A 355 -7.83 13.17 -21.31
C ASP A 355 -7.56 12.08 -22.35
N ALA A 356 -6.56 12.27 -23.20
CA ALA A 356 -6.13 11.26 -24.17
C ALA A 356 -5.59 10.01 -23.47
N LEU A 357 -4.72 10.19 -22.47
CA LEU A 357 -4.20 9.10 -21.66
C LEU A 357 -5.32 8.36 -20.91
N HIS A 358 -6.27 9.09 -20.33
CA HIS A 358 -7.41 8.47 -19.63
C HIS A 358 -8.21 7.55 -20.58
N LYS A 359 -8.54 8.02 -21.79
CA LYS A 359 -9.29 7.24 -22.79
C LYS A 359 -8.50 5.99 -23.24
N GLU A 360 -7.19 6.12 -23.45
CA GLU A 360 -6.31 5.01 -23.81
C GLU A 360 -6.34 3.92 -22.72
N LEU A 361 -6.12 4.32 -21.45
CA LEU A 361 -6.07 3.40 -20.33
C LEU A 361 -7.45 2.76 -20.04
N GLU A 362 -8.53 3.51 -20.21
CA GLU A 362 -9.88 2.97 -20.09
C GLU A 362 -10.13 1.88 -21.14
N ALA A 363 -9.71 2.11 -22.40
CA ALA A 363 -9.82 1.11 -23.46
C ALA A 363 -8.98 -0.13 -23.15
N GLU A 364 -7.76 0.02 -22.61
CA GLU A 364 -6.89 -1.08 -22.18
C GLU A 364 -7.56 -1.94 -21.09
N VAL A 365 -8.09 -1.31 -20.04
CA VAL A 365 -8.76 -2.02 -18.94
C VAL A 365 -10.04 -2.73 -19.43
N ILE A 366 -10.82 -2.10 -20.30
CA ILE A 366 -12.01 -2.71 -20.90
C ILE A 366 -11.64 -3.93 -21.74
N ALA A 367 -10.58 -3.87 -22.53
CA ALA A 367 -10.11 -4.97 -23.35
C ALA A 367 -9.67 -6.15 -22.47
N ALA A 368 -8.87 -5.89 -21.45
CA ALA A 368 -8.42 -6.90 -20.48
C ALA A 368 -9.60 -7.54 -19.73
N GLN A 369 -10.63 -6.75 -19.38
CA GLN A 369 -11.82 -7.30 -18.73
C GLN A 369 -12.60 -8.21 -19.67
N LYS A 370 -12.80 -7.83 -20.92
CA LYS A 370 -13.50 -8.69 -21.90
C LYS A 370 -12.76 -10.00 -22.12
N GLU A 371 -11.45 -9.96 -22.23
CA GLU A 371 -10.62 -11.15 -22.36
C GLU A 371 -10.75 -12.04 -21.11
N ALA A 372 -10.62 -11.49 -19.91
CA ALA A 372 -10.77 -12.25 -18.67
C ALA A 372 -12.17 -12.88 -18.52
N GLU A 373 -13.23 -12.13 -18.84
CA GLU A 373 -14.61 -12.62 -18.78
C GLU A 373 -14.89 -13.76 -19.77
N SER A 374 -14.13 -13.88 -20.87
CA SER A 374 -14.27 -15.01 -21.80
C SER A 374 -13.86 -16.36 -21.19
N HIS A 375 -13.14 -16.36 -20.07
CA HIS A 375 -12.78 -17.52 -19.29
C HIS A 375 -13.80 -17.85 -18.18
N GLY A 376 -14.96 -17.20 -18.18
CA GLY A 376 -16.02 -17.40 -17.19
C GLY A 376 -15.99 -16.40 -16.03
N SER A 377 -16.98 -16.52 -15.16
CA SER A 377 -17.17 -15.72 -13.96
C SER A 377 -17.80 -16.55 -12.85
N LEU A 378 -18.07 -15.97 -11.67
CA LEU A 378 -18.77 -16.65 -10.57
C LEU A 378 -20.15 -17.23 -10.95
N VAL A 379 -20.80 -16.68 -11.98
CA VAL A 379 -22.17 -17.08 -12.39
C VAL A 379 -22.17 -17.97 -13.62
N ASP A 380 -21.09 -17.95 -14.43
CA ASP A 380 -20.99 -18.67 -15.70
C ASP A 380 -19.60 -19.32 -15.78
N GLY A 381 -19.29 -20.28 -14.92
CA GLY A 381 -17.91 -20.62 -14.89
C GLY A 381 -17.53 -22.07 -14.68
N HIS A 382 -16.32 -22.36 -15.10
CA HIS A 382 -15.60 -23.56 -14.78
C HIS A 382 -15.26 -23.59 -13.28
N VAL A 383 -15.55 -24.67 -12.62
CA VAL A 383 -15.15 -24.92 -11.23
C VAL A 383 -13.84 -25.71 -11.27
N PHE A 384 -12.82 -25.22 -10.56
CA PHE A 384 -11.56 -25.94 -10.43
C PHE A 384 -11.80 -27.35 -9.86
N SER A 385 -11.14 -28.33 -10.44
CA SER A 385 -11.19 -29.71 -9.94
C SER A 385 -10.69 -29.79 -8.49
N ALA A 386 -11.31 -30.62 -7.67
CA ALA A 386 -10.81 -30.93 -6.33
C ALA A 386 -9.36 -31.44 -6.33
N ALA A 387 -8.90 -32.06 -7.43
CA ALA A 387 -7.49 -32.44 -7.60
C ALA A 387 -6.52 -31.28 -7.43
N SER A 388 -6.94 -30.04 -7.81
CA SER A 388 -6.09 -28.85 -7.71
C SER A 388 -5.70 -28.48 -6.26
N MET A 389 -6.44 -28.95 -5.24
CA MET A 389 -6.12 -28.75 -3.83
C MET A 389 -4.77 -29.39 -3.44
N PHE A 390 -4.32 -30.40 -4.16
CA PHE A 390 -3.12 -31.17 -3.88
C PHE A 390 -1.93 -30.74 -4.74
N GLU A 391 -2.07 -29.72 -5.57
CA GLU A 391 -1.05 -29.24 -6.49
C GLU A 391 -0.30 -28.03 -5.92
N ASP A 392 0.91 -27.78 -6.45
CA ASP A 392 1.71 -26.54 -6.32
C ASP A 392 2.24 -26.20 -4.90
N VAL A 393 1.90 -26.94 -3.85
CA VAL A 393 2.37 -26.68 -2.47
C VAL A 393 3.62 -27.47 -2.15
N TYR A 394 3.66 -28.74 -2.51
CA TYR A 394 4.78 -29.64 -2.22
C TYR A 394 5.38 -30.18 -3.52
N LYS A 395 6.71 -30.29 -3.56
CA LYS A 395 7.39 -30.99 -4.66
C LYS A 395 6.97 -32.46 -4.73
N ASP A 396 6.96 -33.10 -3.56
CA ASP A 396 6.50 -34.47 -3.39
C ASP A 396 5.35 -34.47 -2.39
N LEU A 397 4.18 -34.93 -2.82
CA LEU A 397 2.97 -34.90 -2.01
C LEU A 397 3.16 -35.76 -0.73
N PRO A 398 2.98 -35.21 0.50
CA PRO A 398 3.05 -35.96 1.73
C PRO A 398 2.04 -37.11 1.81
N GLU A 399 2.36 -38.17 2.59
CA GLU A 399 1.54 -39.38 2.68
C GLU A 399 0.08 -39.11 3.07
N HIS A 400 -0.14 -38.23 4.05
CA HIS A 400 -1.49 -37.87 4.49
C HIS A 400 -2.31 -37.18 3.38
N LEU A 401 -1.67 -36.35 2.55
CA LEU A 401 -2.35 -35.71 1.40
C LEU A 401 -2.56 -36.69 0.25
N ARG A 402 -1.66 -37.65 0.02
CA ARG A 402 -1.88 -38.73 -0.96
C ARG A 402 -3.09 -39.57 -0.57
N ARG A 403 -3.24 -39.91 0.71
CA ARG A 403 -4.39 -40.65 1.22
C ARG A 403 -5.67 -39.83 1.03
N GLN A 404 -5.70 -38.55 1.42
CA GLN A 404 -6.87 -37.69 1.21
C GLN A 404 -7.25 -37.56 -0.25
N ARG A 405 -6.26 -37.41 -1.16
CA ARG A 405 -6.48 -37.37 -2.60
C ARG A 405 -7.13 -38.67 -3.09
N GLN A 406 -6.66 -39.81 -2.63
CA GLN A 406 -7.20 -41.12 -2.98
C GLN A 406 -8.62 -41.31 -2.42
N GLU A 407 -8.90 -40.88 -1.20
CA GLU A 407 -10.23 -40.92 -0.57
C GLU A 407 -11.23 -40.05 -1.33
N LEU A 408 -10.81 -38.94 -1.93
CA LEU A 408 -11.65 -38.09 -2.77
C LEU A 408 -11.81 -38.60 -4.20
N GLY A 409 -11.04 -39.58 -4.62
CA GLY A 409 -11.11 -40.13 -5.96
C GLY A 409 -10.56 -39.20 -7.06
N VAL A 410 -9.60 -38.33 -6.75
CA VAL A 410 -9.03 -37.32 -7.66
C VAL A 410 -7.50 -37.42 -7.78
#